data_cc313f17ac4411131cc0477ad8b6e671
#
_entry.id   cc313f17ac4411131cc0477ad8b6e671
#
_cell.length_a   1.000
_cell.length_b   1.000
_cell.length_c   1.000
_cell.angle_alpha   90.00
_cell.angle_beta   90.00
_cell.angle_gamma   90.00
#
_symmetry.space_group_name_H-M   'P 1'
#
loop_
_entity.id
_entity.type
_entity.pdbx_description
1 polymer ?
#
loop_
_entity_poly.entity_id
_entity_poly.type
_entity_poly.pdbx_seq_one_letter_code
_entity_poly.pdbx_strand_id
1 'polypeptide(L)'
;MKITWLGTAAIRLEADGETVLFDPFVQLVGGENPNCLDDFLQDQTICVTHGHLDHLMEVPEFLDPESDAEATVYCGEVAAETLSDMVENTSNVVKVRPGDVIRLGDVRILVMEGKHAKPGKSQVFQKLFSRKFLQYFRNALALAYLNPKFPEGGQTLMYEVHAEGKRVQVMGSLGLQEDQEYPQGADLLILPFQGSEFLEAVALEVVERLQPKRILLDHFDDAFPPVSEHVDTRRFKKLMDEEYPQIK
;
A
#
# COMPACT_ATOMS: atom_id res chain seq x y z
N MET A 1 19.94 4.63 2.33
CA MET A 1 18.49 4.36 2.12
C MET A 1 17.70 4.99 3.24
N LYS A 2 16.67 5.77 2.91
CA LYS A 2 15.71 6.37 3.85
C LYS A 2 14.31 5.90 3.47
N ILE A 3 13.49 5.56 4.46
CA ILE A 3 12.10 5.15 4.28
C ILE A 3 11.25 6.06 5.14
N THR A 4 10.21 6.62 4.55
CA THR A 4 9.26 7.51 5.20
C THR A 4 7.86 6.96 5.00
N TRP A 5 7.15 6.69 6.10
CA TRP A 5 5.72 6.40 6.06
C TRP A 5 4.92 7.71 6.07
N LEU A 6 4.04 7.87 5.10
CA LEU A 6 3.25 9.08 4.86
C LEU A 6 1.77 8.93 5.23
N GLY A 7 1.42 7.82 5.86
CA GLY A 7 0.06 7.43 6.25
C GLY A 7 -0.53 6.36 5.34
N THR A 8 -1.46 5.58 5.84
CA THR A 8 -2.09 4.43 5.15
C THR A 8 -1.02 3.48 4.58
N ALA A 9 -1.03 3.21 3.28
CA ALA A 9 -0.02 2.43 2.58
C ALA A 9 1.04 3.29 1.87
N ALA A 10 1.00 4.63 2.04
CA ALA A 10 1.90 5.54 1.35
C ALA A 10 3.32 5.51 1.95
N ILE A 11 4.25 4.94 1.18
CA ILE A 11 5.65 4.78 1.57
C ILE A 11 6.55 5.46 0.55
N ARG A 12 7.42 6.38 1.01
CA ARG A 12 8.51 6.93 0.21
C ARG A 12 9.83 6.24 0.55
N LEU A 13 10.51 5.73 -0.46
CA LEU A 13 11.82 5.14 -0.36
C LEU A 13 12.83 5.97 -1.16
N GLU A 14 13.88 6.44 -0.50
CA GLU A 14 14.97 7.23 -1.07
C GLU A 14 16.28 6.42 -0.96
N ALA A 15 16.91 6.09 -2.07
CA ALA A 15 18.15 5.32 -2.11
C ALA A 15 18.90 5.52 -3.45
N ASP A 16 20.22 5.54 -3.44
CA ASP A 16 21.09 5.65 -4.61
C ASP A 16 20.75 6.85 -5.53
N GLY A 17 20.20 7.94 -4.93
CA GLY A 17 19.80 9.15 -5.67
C GLY A 17 18.40 9.07 -6.30
N GLU A 18 17.72 7.94 -6.19
CA GLU A 18 16.37 7.72 -6.69
C GLU A 18 15.36 7.82 -5.57
N THR A 19 14.13 8.22 -5.93
CA THR A 19 12.97 8.25 -5.03
C THR A 19 11.84 7.44 -5.63
N VAL A 20 11.28 6.53 -4.84
CA VAL A 20 10.13 5.72 -5.22
C VAL A 20 9.03 5.91 -4.19
N LEU A 21 7.85 6.29 -4.66
CA LEU A 21 6.64 6.42 -3.86
C LEU A 21 5.72 5.21 -4.13
N PHE A 22 5.31 4.55 -3.08
CA PHE A 22 4.33 3.46 -3.14
C PHE A 22 2.97 3.96 -2.65
N ASP A 23 1.91 3.63 -3.38
CA ASP A 23 0.51 3.77 -3.00
C ASP A 23 0.17 5.16 -2.38
N PRO A 24 0.37 6.28 -3.09
CA PRO A 24 0.03 7.60 -2.59
C PRO A 24 -1.46 7.73 -2.30
N PHE A 25 -1.79 8.20 -1.09
CA PHE A 25 -3.17 8.43 -0.68
C PHE A 25 -3.30 9.64 0.27
N VAL A 26 -4.15 10.59 -0.09
CA VAL A 26 -4.53 11.70 0.79
C VAL A 26 -5.66 11.26 1.70
N GLN A 27 -5.43 11.31 3.00
CA GLN A 27 -6.40 10.88 3.99
C GLN A 27 -7.66 11.74 3.94
N LEU A 28 -8.82 11.12 4.12
CA LEU A 28 -10.08 11.83 4.16
C LEU A 28 -10.20 12.70 5.42
N VAL A 29 -11.12 13.66 5.39
CA VAL A 29 -11.39 14.55 6.53
C VAL A 29 -11.60 13.75 7.81
N GLY A 30 -10.80 14.05 8.81
CA GLY A 30 -10.79 13.33 10.10
C GLY A 30 -9.90 12.11 10.15
N GLY A 31 -9.10 11.88 9.11
CA GLY A 31 -8.03 10.89 9.12
C GLY A 31 -6.99 11.18 10.22
N GLU A 32 -6.35 10.13 10.71
CA GLU A 32 -5.47 10.18 11.89
C GLU A 32 -4.10 10.79 11.58
N ASN A 33 -3.57 10.55 10.38
CA ASN A 33 -2.30 11.08 9.88
C ASN A 33 -2.57 12.03 8.69
N PRO A 34 -3.07 13.25 8.93
CA PRO A 34 -3.42 14.15 7.85
C PRO A 34 -2.19 14.49 7.01
N ASN A 35 -2.31 14.27 5.72
CA ASN A 35 -1.36 14.62 4.69
C ASN A 35 -2.07 15.41 3.59
N CYS A 36 -1.32 15.93 2.63
CA CYS A 36 -1.87 16.63 1.48
C CYS A 36 -1.17 16.18 0.20
N LEU A 37 -1.75 16.51 -0.94
CA LEU A 37 -1.22 16.13 -2.25
C LEU A 37 0.20 16.67 -2.47
N ASP A 38 0.51 17.88 -2.00
CA ASP A 38 1.85 18.49 -2.10
C ASP A 38 2.95 17.66 -1.41
N ASP A 39 2.58 16.82 -0.44
CA ASP A 39 3.54 15.91 0.22
C ASP A 39 4.05 14.82 -0.74
N PHE A 40 3.37 14.59 -1.86
CA PHE A 40 3.63 13.52 -2.81
C PHE A 40 4.11 13.99 -4.18
N LEU A 41 3.60 15.12 -4.71
CA LEU A 41 3.77 15.54 -6.12
C LEU A 41 5.22 15.77 -6.58
N GLN A 42 6.17 15.86 -5.66
CA GLN A 42 7.60 15.95 -6.01
C GLN A 42 8.23 14.62 -6.44
N ASP A 43 7.51 13.50 -6.25
CA ASP A 43 8.00 12.16 -6.58
C ASP A 43 7.73 11.82 -8.04
N GLN A 44 8.75 11.33 -8.74
CA GLN A 44 8.67 11.05 -10.19
C GLN A 44 8.54 9.55 -10.52
N THR A 45 8.64 8.69 -9.54
CA THR A 45 8.46 7.24 -9.71
C THR A 45 7.42 6.74 -8.72
N ILE A 46 6.31 6.27 -9.24
CA ILE A 46 5.18 5.76 -8.47
C ILE A 46 5.03 4.26 -8.72
N CYS A 47 4.96 3.47 -7.68
CA CYS A 47 4.63 2.05 -7.75
C CYS A 47 3.29 1.80 -7.05
N VAL A 48 2.30 1.31 -7.78
CA VAL A 48 0.98 0.99 -7.24
C VAL A 48 0.84 -0.50 -7.04
N THR A 49 0.46 -0.92 -5.85
CA THR A 49 0.33 -2.33 -5.50
C THR A 49 -0.95 -2.94 -6.05
N HIS A 50 -2.07 -2.21 -6.01
CA HIS A 50 -3.35 -2.66 -6.56
C HIS A 50 -4.35 -1.52 -6.75
N GLY A 51 -5.48 -1.82 -7.40
CA GLY A 51 -6.42 -0.82 -7.88
C GLY A 51 -7.38 -0.23 -6.86
N HIS A 52 -7.32 -0.57 -5.56
CA HIS A 52 -8.21 0.02 -4.58
C HIS A 52 -8.02 1.52 -4.41
N LEU A 53 -9.08 2.19 -3.97
CA LEU A 53 -9.15 3.64 -3.84
C LEU A 53 -8.00 4.22 -3.02
N ASP A 54 -7.68 3.62 -1.90
CA ASP A 54 -6.64 4.05 -0.96
C ASP A 54 -5.20 3.74 -1.40
N HIS A 55 -5.02 3.26 -2.64
CA HIS A 55 -3.73 3.04 -3.29
C HIS A 55 -3.62 3.75 -4.64
N LEU A 56 -4.75 4.09 -5.27
CA LEU A 56 -4.77 4.57 -6.66
C LEU A 56 -5.40 5.95 -6.85
N MET A 57 -6.20 6.45 -5.89
CA MET A 57 -7.04 7.63 -6.07
C MET A 57 -6.25 8.91 -6.40
N GLU A 58 -5.06 9.07 -5.84
CA GLU A 58 -4.24 10.27 -6.05
C GLU A 58 -3.33 10.16 -7.29
N VAL A 59 -3.20 8.97 -7.88
CA VAL A 59 -2.27 8.73 -9.00
C VAL A 59 -2.60 9.56 -10.24
N PRO A 60 -3.86 9.86 -10.60
CA PRO A 60 -4.19 10.75 -11.71
C PRO A 60 -3.51 12.12 -11.66
N GLU A 61 -3.31 12.69 -10.46
CA GLU A 61 -2.68 14.01 -10.28
C GLU A 61 -1.21 14.04 -10.70
N PHE A 62 -0.51 12.87 -10.67
CA PHE A 62 0.87 12.73 -11.16
C PHE A 62 0.95 12.58 -12.68
N LEU A 63 -0.18 12.31 -13.32
CA LEU A 63 -0.30 12.11 -14.77
C LEU A 63 -0.91 13.34 -15.47
N ASP A 64 -1.30 14.36 -14.71
CA ASP A 64 -1.85 15.60 -15.25
C ASP A 64 -0.75 16.36 -16.03
N PRO A 65 -0.95 16.66 -17.33
CA PRO A 65 0.01 17.42 -18.13
C PRO A 65 0.25 18.86 -17.62
N GLU A 66 -0.67 19.41 -16.83
CA GLU A 66 -0.53 20.72 -16.18
C GLU A 66 0.23 20.64 -14.84
N SER A 67 0.46 19.43 -14.34
CA SER A 67 1.29 19.17 -13.17
C SER A 67 2.77 19.29 -13.53
N ASP A 68 3.57 19.91 -12.67
CA ASP A 68 5.03 19.93 -12.79
C ASP A 68 5.67 18.53 -12.60
N ALA A 69 4.86 17.51 -12.27
CA ALA A 69 5.30 16.13 -12.05
C ALA A 69 5.28 15.34 -13.37
N GLU A 70 6.42 15.12 -13.99
CA GLU A 70 6.59 14.10 -15.05
C GLU A 70 6.80 12.71 -14.41
N ALA A 71 5.79 12.22 -13.70
CA ALA A 71 5.92 10.94 -13.00
C ALA A 71 5.71 9.75 -13.94
N THR A 72 6.47 8.68 -13.70
CA THR A 72 6.22 7.36 -14.30
C THR A 72 5.53 6.47 -13.28
N VAL A 73 4.39 5.89 -13.66
CA VAL A 73 3.54 5.04 -12.82
C VAL A 73 3.70 3.58 -13.23
N TYR A 74 4.16 2.75 -12.33
CA TYR A 74 4.25 1.30 -12.48
C TYR A 74 3.09 0.63 -11.72
N CYS A 75 2.22 -0.09 -12.42
CA CYS A 75 1.05 -0.73 -11.82
C CYS A 75 0.62 -1.98 -12.58
N GLY A 76 -0.23 -2.80 -11.96
CA GLY A 76 -0.86 -3.95 -12.61
C GLY A 76 -1.88 -3.53 -13.69
N GLU A 77 -2.35 -4.49 -14.47
CA GLU A 77 -3.26 -4.26 -15.62
C GLU A 77 -4.56 -3.59 -15.19
N VAL A 78 -5.21 -4.08 -14.11
CA VAL A 78 -6.49 -3.52 -13.62
C VAL A 78 -6.34 -2.07 -13.15
N ALA A 79 -5.27 -1.75 -12.42
CA ALA A 79 -4.98 -0.38 -12.02
C ALA A 79 -4.72 0.52 -13.23
N ALA A 80 -3.99 0.05 -14.25
CA ALA A 80 -3.74 0.78 -15.48
C ALA A 80 -5.03 1.02 -16.30
N GLU A 81 -5.93 0.06 -16.35
CA GLU A 81 -7.26 0.23 -16.98
C GLU A 81 -8.07 1.27 -16.22
N THR A 82 -8.11 1.21 -14.89
CA THR A 82 -8.79 2.21 -14.07
C THR A 82 -8.22 3.62 -14.31
N LEU A 83 -6.90 3.78 -14.40
CA LEU A 83 -6.27 5.06 -14.72
C LEU A 83 -6.65 5.55 -16.13
N SER A 84 -6.76 4.66 -17.12
CA SER A 84 -7.15 5.03 -18.49
C SER A 84 -8.58 5.56 -18.60
N ASP A 85 -9.44 5.22 -17.63
CA ASP A 85 -10.80 5.77 -17.52
C ASP A 85 -10.82 7.15 -16.81
N MET A 86 -9.73 7.53 -16.17
CA MET A 86 -9.65 8.74 -15.33
C MET A 86 -8.82 9.86 -15.98
N VAL A 87 -7.81 9.53 -16.77
CA VAL A 87 -6.90 10.50 -17.41
C VAL A 87 -6.82 10.30 -18.91
N GLU A 88 -6.63 11.40 -19.66
CA GLU A 88 -6.52 11.35 -21.14
C GLU A 88 -5.17 10.81 -21.60
N ASN A 89 -4.10 11.08 -20.85
CA ASN A 89 -2.74 10.69 -21.19
C ASN A 89 -2.18 9.63 -20.24
N THR A 90 -2.02 8.43 -20.75
CA THR A 90 -1.43 7.28 -20.01
C THR A 90 -0.04 6.90 -20.56
N SER A 91 0.64 7.76 -21.29
CA SER A 91 1.96 7.45 -21.89
C SER A 91 3.01 7.09 -20.86
N ASN A 92 2.88 7.62 -19.64
CA ASN A 92 3.79 7.37 -18.50
C ASN A 92 3.28 6.26 -17.57
N VAL A 93 2.20 5.55 -17.93
CA VAL A 93 1.73 4.38 -17.18
C VAL A 93 2.37 3.12 -17.76
N VAL A 94 3.19 2.47 -16.97
CA VAL A 94 3.89 1.23 -17.33
C VAL A 94 3.22 0.06 -16.63
N LYS A 95 2.60 -0.81 -17.43
CA LYS A 95 2.01 -2.06 -16.90
C LYS A 95 3.10 -3.03 -16.51
N VAL A 96 3.05 -3.51 -15.28
CA VAL A 96 3.97 -4.51 -14.74
C VAL A 96 3.21 -5.73 -14.23
N ARG A 97 3.91 -6.86 -14.19
CA ARG A 97 3.39 -8.15 -13.73
C ARG A 97 4.44 -8.89 -12.89
N PRO A 98 4.04 -9.86 -12.09
CA PRO A 98 4.98 -10.69 -11.34
C PRO A 98 6.09 -11.26 -12.22
N GLY A 99 7.34 -11.10 -11.77
CA GLY A 99 8.55 -11.48 -12.49
C GLY A 99 9.24 -10.32 -13.23
N ASP A 100 8.57 -9.20 -13.45
CA ASP A 100 9.20 -8.01 -14.05
C ASP A 100 10.19 -7.34 -13.08
N VAL A 101 11.15 -6.62 -13.64
CA VAL A 101 12.17 -5.85 -12.88
C VAL A 101 12.21 -4.42 -13.39
N ILE A 102 11.81 -3.49 -12.54
CA ILE A 102 11.96 -2.04 -12.77
C ILE A 102 13.39 -1.65 -12.42
N ARG A 103 14.01 -0.81 -13.26
CA ARG A 103 15.38 -0.32 -13.07
C ARG A 103 15.41 1.20 -13.08
N LEU A 104 15.91 1.78 -11.98
CA LEU A 104 16.04 3.20 -11.77
C LEU A 104 17.49 3.44 -11.33
N GLY A 105 18.36 3.84 -12.25
CA GLY A 105 19.79 3.92 -11.95
C GLY A 105 20.34 2.60 -11.35
N ASP A 106 20.86 2.68 -10.13
CA ASP A 106 21.37 1.52 -9.38
C ASP A 106 20.28 0.79 -8.56
N VAL A 107 19.08 1.37 -8.45
CA VAL A 107 17.92 0.75 -7.77
C VAL A 107 17.26 -0.27 -8.69
N ARG A 108 16.98 -1.44 -8.16
CA ARG A 108 16.19 -2.49 -8.85
C ARG A 108 14.99 -2.87 -8.00
N ILE A 109 13.83 -2.94 -8.63
CA ILE A 109 12.57 -3.31 -7.98
C ILE A 109 12.03 -4.55 -8.68
N LEU A 110 12.01 -5.67 -7.97
CA LEU A 110 11.39 -6.91 -8.42
C LEU A 110 9.90 -6.85 -8.11
N VAL A 111 9.08 -7.09 -9.14
CA VAL A 111 7.62 -7.20 -9.01
C VAL A 111 7.25 -8.63 -8.66
N MET A 112 6.49 -8.82 -7.60
CA MET A 112 6.03 -10.12 -7.13
C MET A 112 4.50 -10.12 -7.00
N GLU A 113 3.92 -11.29 -7.04
CA GLU A 113 2.50 -11.46 -6.78
C GLU A 113 2.21 -11.36 -5.29
N GLY A 114 1.24 -10.53 -4.91
CA GLY A 114 0.67 -10.47 -3.58
C GLY A 114 -0.69 -11.17 -3.51
N LYS A 115 -1.34 -11.11 -2.35
CA LYS A 115 -2.71 -11.59 -2.15
C LYS A 115 -3.47 -10.58 -1.32
N HIS A 116 -4.63 -10.16 -1.82
CA HIS A 116 -5.45 -9.22 -1.08
C HIS A 116 -6.09 -9.88 0.16
N ALA A 117 -6.00 -9.21 1.30
CA ALA A 117 -6.70 -9.61 2.51
C ALA A 117 -8.21 -9.52 2.28
N LYS A 118 -8.96 -10.50 2.80
CA LYS A 118 -10.43 -10.49 2.71
C LYS A 118 -11.01 -9.92 3.99
N PRO A 119 -11.66 -8.74 3.94
CA PRO A 119 -12.31 -8.18 5.13
C PRO A 119 -13.47 -9.06 5.59
N GLY A 120 -13.63 -9.16 6.90
CA GLY A 120 -14.76 -9.88 7.50
C GLY A 120 -16.09 -9.19 7.25
N LYS A 121 -17.08 -9.95 6.83
CA LYS A 121 -18.43 -9.40 6.52
C LYS A 121 -19.12 -8.77 7.73
N SER A 122 -18.80 -9.20 8.95
CA SER A 122 -19.40 -8.69 10.19
C SER A 122 -18.96 -7.26 10.53
N GLN A 123 -17.72 -6.90 10.22
CA GLN A 123 -17.13 -5.60 10.53
C GLN A 123 -17.78 -4.46 9.73
N VAL A 124 -18.12 -4.72 8.46
CA VAL A 124 -18.74 -3.71 7.58
C VAL A 124 -20.13 -3.29 8.11
N PHE A 125 -20.92 -4.25 8.59
CA PHE A 125 -22.29 -3.99 9.06
C PHE A 125 -22.34 -3.17 10.38
N GLN A 126 -21.39 -3.41 11.30
CA GLN A 126 -21.34 -2.70 12.58
C GLN A 126 -20.97 -1.21 12.41
N LYS A 127 -20.17 -0.89 11.40
CA LYS A 127 -19.73 0.47 11.10
C LYS A 127 -20.86 1.39 10.64
N LEU A 128 -21.84 0.87 9.90
CA LEU A 128 -22.98 1.63 9.37
C LEU A 128 -23.89 2.23 10.45
N PHE A 129 -23.91 1.69 11.66
CA PHE A 129 -24.75 2.15 12.78
C PHE A 129 -23.96 2.86 13.88
N SER A 130 -22.71 3.26 13.60
CA SER A 130 -21.86 3.92 14.58
C SER A 130 -22.11 5.44 14.66
N ARG A 131 -21.78 6.07 15.81
CA ARG A 131 -21.75 7.55 15.92
C ARG A 131 -20.76 8.17 14.93
N LYS A 132 -19.67 7.47 14.64
CA LYS A 132 -18.65 7.84 13.67
C LYS A 132 -19.24 7.95 12.25
N PHE A 133 -20.18 7.08 11.87
CA PHE A 133 -20.88 7.16 10.60
C PHE A 133 -21.68 8.47 10.45
N LEU A 134 -22.38 8.92 11.49
CA LEU A 134 -23.10 10.19 11.46
C LEU A 134 -22.16 11.40 11.39
N GLN A 135 -21.04 11.34 12.10
CA GLN A 135 -20.02 12.39 12.10
C GLN A 135 -19.35 12.58 10.73
N TYR A 136 -19.05 11.48 10.05
CA TYR A 136 -18.34 11.45 8.76
C TYR A 136 -19.23 11.02 7.60
N PHE A 137 -20.50 11.36 7.66
CA PHE A 137 -21.48 10.95 6.64
C PHE A 137 -21.10 11.37 5.22
N ARG A 138 -20.45 12.54 5.05
CA ARG A 138 -19.95 13.00 3.75
C ARG A 138 -18.87 12.06 3.18
N ASN A 139 -17.94 11.65 4.03
CA ASN A 139 -16.93 10.65 3.62
C ASN A 139 -17.59 9.33 3.21
N ALA A 140 -18.58 8.89 3.98
CA ALA A 140 -19.32 7.66 3.68
C ALA A 140 -19.99 7.72 2.30
N LEU A 141 -20.61 8.85 1.95
CA LEU A 141 -21.21 9.05 0.63
C LEU A 141 -20.15 9.11 -0.48
N ALA A 142 -19.04 9.80 -0.26
CA ALA A 142 -17.93 9.86 -1.19
C ALA A 142 -17.34 8.47 -1.45
N LEU A 143 -17.09 7.70 -0.41
CA LEU A 143 -16.57 6.33 -0.51
C LEU A 143 -17.56 5.39 -1.23
N ALA A 144 -18.86 5.48 -0.92
CA ALA A 144 -19.89 4.69 -1.60
C ALA A 144 -19.97 4.99 -3.12
N TYR A 145 -19.68 6.23 -3.53
CA TYR A 145 -19.64 6.64 -4.93
C TYR A 145 -18.32 6.26 -5.62
N LEU A 146 -17.20 6.43 -4.92
CA LEU A 146 -15.87 6.25 -5.50
C LEU A 146 -15.40 4.79 -5.50
N ASN A 147 -15.60 4.07 -4.40
CA ASN A 147 -15.05 2.73 -4.23
C ASN A 147 -15.37 1.74 -5.37
N PRO A 148 -16.57 1.74 -5.98
CA PRO A 148 -16.85 0.86 -7.13
C PRO A 148 -16.02 1.16 -8.38
N LYS A 149 -15.39 2.34 -8.46
CA LYS A 149 -14.54 2.75 -9.59
C LYS A 149 -13.09 2.27 -9.45
N PHE A 150 -12.73 1.75 -8.28
CA PHE A 150 -11.39 1.31 -7.94
C PHE A 150 -11.37 -0.19 -7.59
N PRO A 151 -11.55 -1.09 -8.59
CA PRO A 151 -11.55 -2.52 -8.36
C PRO A 151 -10.13 -3.05 -8.10
N GLU A 152 -9.99 -3.97 -7.15
CA GLU A 152 -8.74 -4.73 -6.95
C GLU A 152 -8.50 -5.70 -8.12
N GLY A 153 -9.58 -6.31 -8.63
CA GLY A 153 -9.58 -7.13 -9.84
C GLY A 153 -8.77 -8.43 -9.76
N GLY A 154 -8.40 -8.89 -8.57
CA GLY A 154 -7.58 -10.09 -8.38
C GLY A 154 -6.09 -9.87 -8.70
N GLN A 155 -5.64 -8.62 -8.73
CA GLN A 155 -4.25 -8.25 -9.04
C GLN A 155 -3.65 -7.40 -7.93
N THR A 156 -3.15 -8.05 -6.90
CA THR A 156 -2.35 -7.38 -5.86
C THR A 156 -0.88 -7.69 -6.08
N LEU A 157 -0.06 -6.64 -6.15
CA LEU A 157 1.39 -6.75 -6.31
C LEU A 157 2.10 -6.54 -4.97
N MET A 158 3.28 -7.10 -4.89
CA MET A 158 4.29 -6.86 -3.87
C MET A 158 5.59 -6.47 -4.56
N TYR A 159 6.37 -5.60 -3.96
CA TYR A 159 7.64 -5.13 -4.53
C TYR A 159 8.81 -5.47 -3.63
N GLU A 160 9.93 -5.94 -4.21
CA GLU A 160 11.20 -6.07 -3.48
C GLU A 160 12.23 -5.09 -4.06
N VAL A 161 12.57 -4.07 -3.30
CA VAL A 161 13.54 -3.03 -3.68
C VAL A 161 14.94 -3.45 -3.26
N HIS A 162 15.87 -3.43 -4.21
CA HIS A 162 17.29 -3.68 -4.01
C HIS A 162 18.05 -2.37 -4.26
N ALA A 163 18.65 -1.80 -3.22
CA ALA A 163 19.44 -0.58 -3.28
C ALA A 163 20.43 -0.52 -2.10
N GLU A 164 21.59 0.11 -2.27
CA GLU A 164 22.62 0.27 -1.22
C GLU A 164 22.99 -1.04 -0.50
N GLY A 165 22.96 -2.17 -1.20
CA GLY A 165 23.21 -3.50 -0.64
C GLY A 165 22.14 -3.99 0.34
N LYS A 166 20.95 -3.38 0.37
CA LYS A 166 19.80 -3.73 1.17
C LYS A 166 18.65 -4.24 0.33
N ARG A 167 17.78 -5.03 0.95
CA ARG A 167 16.52 -5.50 0.36
C ARG A 167 15.36 -5.06 1.23
N VAL A 168 14.39 -4.38 0.62
CA VAL A 168 13.15 -3.93 1.28
C VAL A 168 11.97 -4.54 0.54
N GLN A 169 11.13 -5.26 1.25
CA GLN A 169 9.88 -5.79 0.72
C GLN A 169 8.73 -4.87 1.11
N VAL A 170 7.92 -4.48 0.13
CA VAL A 170 6.74 -3.62 0.31
C VAL A 170 5.52 -4.44 -0.12
N MET A 171 4.65 -4.72 0.82
CA MET A 171 3.38 -5.42 0.57
C MET A 171 2.25 -4.41 0.37
N GLY A 172 1.40 -4.66 -0.62
CA GLY A 172 0.21 -3.81 -0.84
C GLY A 172 -0.99 -4.24 0.00
N SER A 173 -1.03 -5.48 0.45
CA SER A 173 -2.08 -6.02 1.31
C SER A 173 -1.56 -7.19 2.13
N LEU A 174 -2.27 -7.50 3.22
CA LEU A 174 -1.88 -8.54 4.16
C LEU A 174 -2.25 -9.93 3.62
N GLY A 175 -1.33 -10.54 2.85
CA GLY A 175 -1.49 -11.90 2.36
C GLY A 175 -0.43 -12.29 1.33
N LEU A 176 -0.15 -13.59 1.25
CA LEU A 176 0.74 -14.20 0.28
C LEU A 176 0.00 -15.33 -0.44
N GLN A 177 0.31 -15.55 -1.72
CA GLN A 177 -0.24 -16.69 -2.48
C GLN A 177 0.26 -18.01 -1.87
N GLU A 178 -0.63 -18.99 -1.75
CA GLU A 178 -0.34 -20.26 -1.03
C GLU A 178 0.74 -21.10 -1.73
N ASP A 179 0.66 -21.15 -3.06
CA ASP A 179 1.53 -22.01 -3.88
C ASP A 179 2.76 -21.28 -4.43
N GLN A 180 3.08 -20.10 -3.91
CA GLN A 180 4.21 -19.29 -4.38
C GLN A 180 5.33 -19.23 -3.34
N GLU A 181 6.58 -19.40 -3.81
CA GLU A 181 7.77 -19.12 -3.02
C GLU A 181 8.16 -17.65 -3.13
N TYR A 182 8.58 -17.05 -2.01
CA TYR A 182 9.02 -15.67 -1.92
C TYR A 182 10.45 -15.58 -1.39
N PRO A 183 11.23 -14.58 -1.82
CA PRO A 183 12.58 -14.33 -1.28
C PRO A 183 12.53 -14.08 0.23
N GLN A 184 13.31 -14.81 1.00
CA GLN A 184 13.39 -14.67 2.44
C GLN A 184 14.53 -13.76 2.90
N GLY A 185 14.46 -13.28 4.15
CA GLY A 185 15.55 -12.57 4.81
C GLY A 185 15.77 -11.15 4.31
N ALA A 186 14.73 -10.43 3.87
CA ALA A 186 14.81 -9.01 3.57
C ALA A 186 15.30 -8.20 4.79
N ASP A 187 16.01 -7.08 4.54
CA ASP A 187 16.49 -6.22 5.61
C ASP A 187 15.33 -5.48 6.30
N LEU A 188 14.24 -5.24 5.55
CA LEU A 188 12.99 -4.68 6.06
C LEU A 188 11.82 -5.25 5.28
N LEU A 189 10.75 -5.59 5.99
CA LEU A 189 9.42 -5.86 5.47
C LEU A 189 8.51 -4.70 5.87
N ILE A 190 7.85 -4.06 4.92
CA ILE A 190 6.75 -3.13 5.14
C ILE A 190 5.47 -3.95 5.02
N LEU A 191 4.74 -4.04 6.14
CA LEU A 191 3.66 -4.99 6.35
C LEU A 191 2.37 -4.24 6.69
N PRO A 192 1.37 -4.22 5.78
CA PRO A 192 0.08 -3.60 6.06
C PRO A 192 -0.65 -4.39 7.16
N PHE A 193 -1.16 -3.67 8.15
CA PHE A 193 -1.76 -4.29 9.34
C PHE A 193 -3.23 -3.92 9.46
N GLN A 194 -3.99 -4.21 8.40
CA GLN A 194 -5.45 -4.00 8.32
C GLN A 194 -6.10 -5.02 7.38
N GLY A 195 -7.43 -5.05 7.33
CA GLY A 195 -8.20 -5.76 6.31
C GLY A 195 -8.49 -7.24 6.57
N SER A 196 -8.10 -7.81 7.71
CA SER A 196 -8.42 -9.20 8.09
C SER A 196 -9.10 -9.28 9.46
N GLU A 197 -9.98 -10.26 9.67
CA GLU A 197 -10.51 -10.60 11.00
C GLU A 197 -9.46 -11.32 11.88
N PHE A 198 -8.43 -11.89 11.26
CA PHE A 198 -7.38 -12.69 11.91
C PHE A 198 -6.00 -12.04 11.70
N LEU A 199 -5.92 -10.72 11.96
CA LEU A 199 -4.73 -9.91 11.62
C LEU A 199 -3.43 -10.52 12.11
N GLU A 200 -3.34 -10.88 13.41
CA GLU A 200 -2.12 -11.41 13.98
C GLU A 200 -1.73 -12.75 13.36
N ALA A 201 -2.70 -13.64 13.13
CA ALA A 201 -2.42 -14.96 12.56
C ALA A 201 -1.93 -14.86 11.12
N VAL A 202 -2.56 -14.01 10.30
CA VAL A 202 -2.13 -13.81 8.91
C VAL A 202 -0.79 -13.08 8.84
N ALA A 203 -0.57 -12.09 9.71
CA ALA A 203 0.72 -11.39 9.79
C ALA A 203 1.86 -12.34 10.20
N LEU A 204 1.61 -13.27 11.16
CA LEU A 204 2.58 -14.30 11.54
C LEU A 204 2.89 -15.24 10.38
N GLU A 205 1.90 -15.70 9.64
CA GLU A 205 2.11 -16.52 8.44
C GLU A 205 3.03 -15.81 7.44
N VAL A 206 2.81 -14.52 7.20
CA VAL A 206 3.68 -13.70 6.35
C VAL A 206 5.10 -13.64 6.91
N VAL A 207 5.26 -13.38 8.21
CA VAL A 207 6.58 -13.32 8.87
C VAL A 207 7.32 -14.65 8.78
N GLU A 208 6.64 -15.77 9.02
CA GLU A 208 7.22 -17.11 8.94
C GLU A 208 7.69 -17.46 7.52
N ARG A 209 6.94 -17.03 6.51
CA ARG A 209 7.28 -17.30 5.11
C ARG A 209 8.38 -16.39 4.58
N LEU A 210 8.39 -15.10 4.95
CA LEU A 210 9.36 -14.11 4.45
C LEU A 210 10.61 -13.98 5.32
N GLN A 211 10.56 -14.32 6.60
CA GLN A 211 11.66 -14.27 7.57
C GLN A 211 12.45 -12.96 7.51
N PRO A 212 11.81 -11.78 7.59
CA PRO A 212 12.49 -10.50 7.51
C PRO A 212 13.40 -10.27 8.72
N LYS A 213 14.39 -9.39 8.58
CA LYS A 213 15.23 -8.96 9.72
C LYS A 213 14.53 -7.89 10.56
N ARG A 214 13.67 -7.07 9.94
CA ARG A 214 12.90 -5.99 10.57
C ARG A 214 11.52 -5.90 9.93
N ILE A 215 10.57 -5.38 10.70
CA ILE A 215 9.21 -5.11 10.22
C ILE A 215 8.87 -3.65 10.52
N LEU A 216 8.34 -2.96 9.52
CA LEU A 216 7.63 -1.70 9.66
C LEU A 216 6.16 -1.98 9.37
N LEU A 217 5.30 -1.75 10.36
CA LEU A 217 3.85 -1.82 10.14
C LEU A 217 3.39 -0.53 9.48
N ASP A 218 2.53 -0.65 8.49
CA ASP A 218 1.81 0.44 7.86
C ASP A 218 0.31 0.11 7.78
N HIS A 219 -0.49 0.99 7.23
CA HIS A 219 -1.92 0.79 6.99
C HIS A 219 -2.75 0.41 8.23
N PHE A 220 -2.30 0.76 9.43
CA PHE A 220 -3.02 0.50 10.68
C PHE A 220 -3.76 1.73 11.23
N ASP A 221 -3.62 2.87 10.56
CA ASP A 221 -4.21 4.16 10.92
C ASP A 221 -5.66 4.30 10.43
N ASP A 222 -6.39 5.21 11.04
CA ASP A 222 -7.74 5.59 10.62
C ASP A 222 -7.68 6.64 9.51
N ALA A 223 -7.51 6.22 8.28
CA ALA A 223 -7.25 7.10 7.14
C ALA A 223 -8.53 7.61 6.43
N PHE A 224 -9.58 6.83 6.43
CA PHE A 224 -10.84 7.14 5.73
C PHE A 224 -12.08 6.83 6.60
N PRO A 225 -12.25 7.58 7.71
CA PRO A 225 -13.44 7.41 8.55
C PRO A 225 -14.71 7.70 7.73
N PRO A 226 -15.82 7.00 7.99
CA PRO A 226 -16.09 6.05 9.07
C PRO A 226 -15.72 4.60 8.75
N VAL A 227 -15.14 4.29 7.59
CA VAL A 227 -14.92 2.92 7.11
C VAL A 227 -13.67 2.31 7.71
N SER A 228 -12.56 3.08 7.78
CA SER A 228 -11.35 2.67 8.48
C SER A 228 -11.45 2.86 10.00
N GLU A 229 -10.55 2.24 10.73
CA GLU A 229 -10.37 2.38 12.17
C GLU A 229 -8.89 2.21 12.49
N HIS A 230 -8.42 2.89 13.54
CA HIS A 230 -7.11 2.62 14.08
C HIS A 230 -7.01 1.18 14.60
N VAL A 231 -6.00 0.45 14.15
CA VAL A 231 -5.73 -0.92 14.59
C VAL A 231 -4.67 -0.92 15.69
N ASP A 232 -4.98 -1.54 16.82
CA ASP A 232 -4.04 -1.67 17.93
C ASP A 232 -2.95 -2.71 17.63
N THR A 233 -1.75 -2.24 17.35
CA THR A 233 -0.61 -3.09 17.00
C THR A 233 0.14 -3.69 18.20
N ARG A 234 -0.19 -3.28 19.44
CA ARG A 234 0.57 -3.67 20.67
C ARG A 234 0.58 -5.18 20.91
N ARG A 235 -0.52 -5.85 20.58
CA ARG A 235 -0.63 -7.30 20.74
C ARG A 235 0.30 -8.05 19.78
N PHE A 236 0.32 -7.64 18.53
CA PHE A 236 1.23 -8.21 17.53
C PHE A 236 2.69 -7.94 17.90
N LYS A 237 3.00 -6.69 18.28
CA LYS A 237 4.35 -6.35 18.75
C LYS A 237 4.80 -7.23 19.91
N LYS A 238 3.96 -7.43 20.92
CA LYS A 238 4.27 -8.29 22.06
C LYS A 238 4.56 -9.73 21.61
N LEU A 239 3.74 -10.27 20.72
CA LEU A 239 3.91 -11.61 20.17
C LEU A 239 5.24 -11.73 19.42
N MET A 240 5.61 -10.73 18.61
CA MET A 240 6.89 -10.70 17.93
C MET A 240 8.08 -10.64 18.91
N ASP A 241 8.00 -9.82 19.95
CA ASP A 241 9.06 -9.71 20.98
C ASP A 241 9.24 -11.05 21.74
N GLU A 242 8.17 -11.83 21.96
CA GLU A 242 8.18 -13.11 22.68
C GLU A 242 8.63 -14.29 21.81
N GLU A 243 8.09 -14.41 20.58
CA GLU A 243 8.29 -15.60 19.75
C GLU A 243 9.37 -15.42 18.66
N TYR A 244 9.62 -14.18 18.22
CA TYR A 244 10.57 -13.84 17.17
C TYR A 244 11.55 -12.73 17.58
N PRO A 245 12.25 -12.85 18.75
CA PRO A 245 13.09 -11.77 19.30
C PRO A 245 14.25 -11.34 18.38
N GLN A 246 14.60 -12.15 17.37
CA GLN A 246 15.61 -11.83 16.37
C GLN A 246 15.11 -10.86 15.30
N ILE A 247 13.80 -10.69 15.12
CA ILE A 247 13.17 -9.73 14.21
C ILE A 247 12.88 -8.44 14.98
N LYS A 248 13.24 -7.31 14.40
CA LYS A 248 13.11 -6.00 15.06
C LYS A 248 11.99 -5.18 14.45
#